data_3fb0b32349b162d93798c74ca6599f60
#
_entry.id   3fb0b32349b162d93798c74ca6599f60
#
_cell.length_a   1.000
_cell.length_b   1.000
_cell.length_c   1.000
_cell.angle_alpha   90.00
_cell.angle_beta   90.00
_cell.angle_gamma   90.00
#
_symmetry.space_group_name_H-M   'P 1'
#
loop_
_entity.id
_entity.type
_entity.pdbx_description
1 polymer ?
#
loop_
_entity_poly.entity_id
_entity_poly.type
_entity_poly.pdbx_seq_one_letter_code
_entity_poly.pdbx_strand_id
1 'polypeptide(L)'
;MVHAFRGGLAWFKGHDHFLAVRDFGGMAQLDLDAVNPASLQLTVRADSLEETGADFTPEQKEIIKKELRELVLETAKYPEISFNSTEVKGGIKNGRFEIEIGGDISLHGVTRHITIPANVSVDGDTLRATGAFELDRKKFNVNATSAFHGLVRVKHGLKFTFDIVARRV
;
A
#
# COMPACT_ATOMS: atom_id res chain seq x y z
N MET A 1 0.42 -5.51 1.71
CA MET A 1 0.58 -6.26 0.45
C MET A 1 0.07 -5.44 -0.71
N VAL A 2 0.82 -5.34 -1.79
CA VAL A 2 0.39 -4.70 -3.03
C VAL A 2 0.23 -5.79 -4.09
N HIS A 3 -0.93 -5.84 -4.74
CA HIS A 3 -1.21 -6.76 -5.84
C HIS A 3 -1.25 -5.97 -7.15
N ALA A 4 -0.32 -6.26 -8.03
CA ALA A 4 -0.20 -5.65 -9.35
C ALA A 4 -0.58 -6.69 -10.42
N PHE A 5 -1.66 -6.42 -11.14
CA PHE A 5 -2.26 -7.35 -12.09
C PHE A 5 -1.58 -7.28 -13.45
N ARG A 6 -1.36 -8.43 -14.05
CA ARG A 6 -0.91 -8.55 -15.45
C ARG A 6 -1.94 -8.00 -16.43
N GLY A 7 -1.47 -7.46 -17.55
CA GLY A 7 -2.29 -6.89 -18.60
C GLY A 7 -1.57 -6.84 -19.95
N GLY A 8 -2.11 -6.12 -20.92
CA GLY A 8 -1.59 -6.02 -22.29
C GLY A 8 -2.14 -7.11 -23.21
N LEU A 9 -1.76 -7.10 -24.49
CA LEU A 9 -2.27 -8.03 -25.51
C LEU A 9 -1.83 -9.48 -25.29
N ALA A 10 -0.65 -9.70 -24.67
CA ALA A 10 -0.12 -11.02 -24.33
C ALA A 10 -0.20 -11.29 -22.81
N TRP A 11 -1.24 -10.84 -22.14
CA TRP A 11 -1.44 -10.97 -20.68
C TRP A 11 -1.28 -12.41 -20.17
N PHE A 12 -1.62 -13.40 -20.96
CA PHE A 12 -1.51 -14.84 -20.61
C PHE A 12 -0.05 -15.32 -20.47
N LYS A 13 0.92 -14.55 -20.95
CA LYS A 13 2.37 -14.81 -20.78
C LYS A 13 2.96 -14.06 -19.58
N GLY A 14 2.20 -13.18 -18.95
CA GLY A 14 2.63 -12.42 -17.78
C GLY A 14 2.23 -13.09 -16.48
N HIS A 15 2.78 -12.62 -15.37
CA HIS A 15 2.44 -13.01 -14.01
C HIS A 15 1.88 -11.81 -13.24
N ASP A 16 1.06 -12.10 -12.25
CA ASP A 16 0.66 -11.11 -11.26
C ASP A 16 1.80 -10.96 -10.25
N HIS A 17 1.97 -9.75 -9.73
CA HIS A 17 2.99 -9.46 -8.72
C HIS A 17 2.33 -9.25 -7.36
N PHE A 18 2.91 -9.85 -6.34
CA PHE A 18 2.49 -9.72 -4.94
C PHE A 18 3.64 -9.14 -4.13
N LEU A 19 3.60 -7.84 -3.90
CA LEU A 19 4.67 -7.12 -3.22
C LEU A 19 4.35 -6.96 -1.74
N ALA A 20 5.19 -7.48 -0.87
CA ALA A 20 5.14 -7.24 0.56
C ALA A 20 5.92 -5.96 0.90
N VAL A 21 5.36 -5.14 1.78
CA VAL A 21 6.07 -4.05 2.46
C VAL A 21 6.77 -4.62 3.68
N ARG A 22 8.08 -4.42 3.82
CA ARG A 22 8.88 -4.98 4.92
C ARG A 22 9.28 -3.98 5.99
N ASP A 23 9.33 -2.70 5.62
CA ASP A 23 9.74 -1.63 6.53
C ASP A 23 8.73 -0.48 6.46
N PHE A 24 8.00 -0.27 7.55
CA PHE A 24 7.05 0.82 7.72
C PHE A 24 6.94 1.17 9.19
N GLY A 25 6.55 2.39 9.46
CA GLY A 25 6.28 2.88 10.80
C GLY A 25 5.22 3.96 10.77
N GLY A 26 4.71 4.32 11.95
CA GLY A 26 3.71 5.36 12.02
C GLY A 26 3.11 5.50 13.41
N MET A 27 2.18 6.43 13.52
CA MET A 27 1.40 6.68 14.73
C MET A 27 -0.08 6.74 14.39
N ALA A 28 -0.90 6.12 15.25
CA ALA A 28 -2.35 6.25 15.21
C ALA A 28 -2.83 6.81 16.55
N GLN A 29 -3.76 7.74 16.49
CA GLN A 29 -4.51 8.23 17.65
C GLN A 29 -5.97 7.83 17.46
N LEU A 30 -6.57 7.27 18.47
CA LEU A 30 -7.97 6.84 18.48
C LEU A 30 -8.55 7.01 19.86
N ASP A 31 -9.74 7.60 19.95
CA ASP A 31 -10.56 7.56 21.15
C ASP A 31 -11.37 6.25 21.14
N LEU A 32 -11.42 5.54 22.26
CA LEU A 32 -12.13 4.25 22.34
C LEU A 32 -13.65 4.40 22.40
N ASP A 33 -14.14 5.57 22.80
CA ASP A 33 -15.56 5.87 22.96
C ASP A 33 -16.15 6.62 21.76
N ALA A 34 -15.28 7.13 20.88
CA ALA A 34 -15.69 7.93 19.71
C ALA A 34 -14.74 7.75 18.51
N VAL A 35 -15.27 7.93 17.31
CA VAL A 35 -14.43 7.91 16.09
C VAL A 35 -13.57 9.18 15.97
N ASN A 36 -13.98 10.27 16.59
CA ASN A 36 -13.24 11.54 16.59
C ASN A 36 -12.99 12.02 18.03
N PRO A 37 -11.77 12.51 18.32
CA PRO A 37 -10.67 12.71 17.39
C PRO A 37 -9.93 11.41 17.06
N ALA A 38 -9.60 11.21 15.78
CA ALA A 38 -8.72 10.13 15.33
C ALA A 38 -7.75 10.62 14.25
N SER A 39 -6.55 10.09 14.25
CA SER A 39 -5.55 10.42 13.24
C SER A 39 -4.65 9.24 12.93
N LEU A 40 -4.08 9.23 11.72
CA LEU A 40 -3.10 8.26 11.27
C LEU A 40 -1.98 8.95 10.51
N GLN A 41 -0.76 8.67 10.89
CA GLN A 41 0.44 8.98 10.13
C GLN A 41 1.17 7.67 9.84
N LEU A 42 1.50 7.41 8.60
CA LEU A 42 2.19 6.21 8.16
C LEU A 42 3.31 6.57 7.19
N THR A 43 4.48 5.98 7.38
CA THR A 43 5.61 6.07 6.46
C THR A 43 6.09 4.68 6.10
N VAL A 44 6.30 4.44 4.83
CA VAL A 44 6.81 3.19 4.25
C VAL A 44 8.13 3.48 3.57
N ARG A 45 9.15 2.67 3.83
CA ARG A 45 10.38 2.68 3.07
C ARG A 45 10.14 2.07 1.69
N ALA A 46 10.29 2.88 0.64
CA ALA A 46 9.99 2.45 -0.73
C ALA A 46 10.91 1.30 -1.22
N ASP A 47 12.14 1.23 -0.71
CA ASP A 47 13.10 0.18 -1.02
C ASP A 47 12.84 -1.15 -0.28
N SER A 48 11.86 -1.19 0.62
CA SER A 48 11.49 -2.37 1.40
C SER A 48 10.45 -3.26 0.72
N LEU A 49 9.98 -2.90 -0.47
CA LEU A 49 9.03 -3.72 -1.22
C LEU A 49 9.73 -4.93 -1.82
N GLU A 50 9.16 -6.12 -1.59
CA GLU A 50 9.69 -7.40 -2.04
C GLU A 50 8.62 -8.24 -2.72
N GLU A 51 9.00 -8.87 -3.86
CA GLU A 51 8.15 -9.85 -4.55
C GLU A 51 8.02 -11.15 -3.74
N THR A 52 6.79 -11.56 -3.47
CA THR A 52 6.47 -12.76 -2.69
C THR A 52 5.72 -13.83 -3.48
N GLY A 53 5.34 -13.54 -4.72
CA GLY A 53 4.64 -14.48 -5.60
C GLY A 53 5.37 -15.81 -5.75
N ALA A 54 4.61 -16.90 -5.80
CA ALA A 54 5.16 -18.25 -5.94
C ALA A 54 5.63 -18.56 -7.37
N ASP A 55 5.20 -17.75 -8.34
CA ASP A 55 5.51 -17.94 -9.76
C ASP A 55 6.93 -17.52 -10.14
N PHE A 56 7.68 -16.92 -9.21
CA PHE A 56 9.02 -16.39 -9.45
C PHE A 56 10.09 -17.16 -8.67
N THR A 57 11.20 -17.47 -9.36
CA THR A 57 12.39 -18.02 -8.70
C THR A 57 13.08 -16.98 -7.81
N PRO A 58 13.95 -17.38 -6.88
CA PRO A 58 14.73 -16.43 -6.08
C PRO A 58 15.50 -15.41 -6.93
N GLU A 59 16.13 -15.87 -8.02
CA GLU A 59 16.91 -15.01 -8.94
C GLU A 59 16.00 -13.99 -9.64
N GLN A 60 14.80 -14.42 -10.07
CA GLN A 60 13.82 -13.52 -10.66
C GLN A 60 13.33 -12.46 -9.66
N LYS A 61 13.12 -12.85 -8.39
CA LYS A 61 12.73 -11.91 -7.32
C LYS A 61 13.80 -10.84 -7.08
N GLU A 62 15.07 -11.19 -7.14
CA GLU A 62 16.15 -10.19 -7.03
C GLU A 62 16.17 -9.22 -8.23
N ILE A 63 15.93 -9.71 -9.44
CA ILE A 63 15.78 -8.85 -10.62
C ILE A 63 14.59 -7.89 -10.45
N ILE A 64 13.42 -8.41 -10.04
CA ILE A 64 12.22 -7.60 -9.79
C ILE A 64 12.49 -6.55 -8.71
N LYS A 65 13.16 -6.93 -7.62
CA LYS A 65 13.55 -6.02 -6.55
C LYS A 65 14.43 -4.88 -7.04
N LYS A 66 15.40 -5.20 -7.90
CA LYS A 66 16.25 -4.18 -8.52
C LYS A 66 15.44 -3.25 -9.43
N GLU A 67 14.59 -3.77 -10.29
CA GLU A 67 13.74 -2.98 -11.18
C GLU A 67 12.76 -2.09 -10.41
N LEU A 68 12.14 -2.61 -9.34
CA LEU A 68 11.29 -1.82 -8.45
C LEU A 68 12.02 -0.61 -7.88
N ARG A 69 13.25 -0.79 -7.42
CA ARG A 69 14.06 0.26 -6.81
C ARG A 69 14.56 1.28 -7.83
N GLU A 70 15.09 0.83 -8.95
CA GLU A 70 15.82 1.68 -9.89
C GLU A 70 14.90 2.31 -10.95
N LEU A 71 13.86 1.60 -11.40
CA LEU A 71 13.07 2.00 -12.57
C LEU A 71 11.62 2.35 -12.23
N VAL A 72 11.00 1.63 -11.28
CA VAL A 72 9.57 1.79 -11.00
C VAL A 72 9.32 2.83 -9.93
N LEU A 73 10.00 2.70 -8.79
CA LEU A 73 9.85 3.58 -7.62
C LEU A 73 10.96 4.63 -7.51
N GLU A 74 12.08 4.45 -8.23
CA GLU A 74 13.24 5.37 -8.21
C GLU A 74 13.62 5.72 -6.76
N THR A 75 13.84 4.68 -5.92
CA THR A 75 13.93 4.83 -4.45
C THR A 75 15.08 5.70 -3.98
N ALA A 76 16.12 5.89 -4.80
CA ALA A 76 17.18 6.86 -4.53
C ALA A 76 16.67 8.31 -4.54
N LYS A 77 15.63 8.60 -5.33
CA LYS A 77 15.01 9.92 -5.44
C LYS A 77 13.76 10.06 -4.57
N TYR A 78 13.01 8.98 -4.42
CA TYR A 78 11.77 8.92 -3.67
C TYR A 78 11.84 7.79 -2.63
N PRO A 79 12.61 7.96 -1.53
CA PRO A 79 12.90 6.89 -0.59
C PRO A 79 11.70 6.48 0.26
N GLU A 80 10.67 7.33 0.34
CA GLU A 80 9.54 7.14 1.24
C GLU A 80 8.20 7.30 0.53
N ILE A 81 7.23 6.52 1.00
CA ILE A 81 5.82 6.68 0.72
C ILE A 81 5.15 7.04 2.03
N SER A 82 4.43 8.16 2.09
CA SER A 82 3.80 8.62 3.32
C SER A 82 2.29 8.78 3.16
N PHE A 83 1.56 8.60 4.26
CA PHE A 83 0.13 8.89 4.35
C PHE A 83 -0.14 9.67 5.64
N ASN A 84 -0.86 10.79 5.52
CA ASN A 84 -1.30 11.61 6.64
C ASN A 84 -2.81 11.80 6.56
N SER A 85 -3.54 11.33 7.56
CA SER A 85 -4.99 11.51 7.60
C SER A 85 -5.36 12.98 7.83
N THR A 86 -6.43 13.39 7.19
CA THR A 86 -7.05 14.72 7.37
C THR A 86 -8.43 14.62 8.00
N GLU A 87 -9.10 13.47 7.83
CA GLU A 87 -10.39 13.19 8.44
C GLU A 87 -10.57 11.69 8.66
N VAL A 88 -11.37 11.35 9.67
CA VAL A 88 -11.83 9.97 9.92
C VAL A 88 -13.33 10.00 10.11
N LYS A 89 -14.04 9.16 9.36
CA LYS A 89 -15.51 9.02 9.41
C LYS A 89 -15.87 7.57 9.71
N GLY A 90 -17.05 7.34 10.24
CA GLY A 90 -17.58 6.00 10.50
C GLY A 90 -18.18 5.87 11.88
N GLY A 91 -18.16 4.68 12.44
CA GLY A 91 -18.79 4.38 13.71
C GLY A 91 -18.29 3.10 14.36
N ILE A 92 -18.81 2.85 15.55
CA ILE A 92 -18.55 1.63 16.29
C ILE A 92 -19.72 0.66 16.08
N LYS A 93 -19.40 -0.55 15.62
CA LYS A 93 -20.37 -1.61 15.39
C LYS A 93 -19.87 -2.92 15.99
N ASN A 94 -20.64 -3.51 16.87
CA ASN A 94 -20.28 -4.76 17.56
C ASN A 94 -18.90 -4.73 18.21
N GLY A 95 -18.52 -3.59 18.83
CA GLY A 95 -17.22 -3.40 19.48
C GLY A 95 -16.03 -3.24 18.52
N ARG A 96 -16.28 -2.99 17.23
CA ARG A 96 -15.25 -2.70 16.23
C ARG A 96 -15.54 -1.36 15.56
N PHE A 97 -14.47 -0.68 15.17
CA PHE A 97 -14.58 0.55 14.38
C PHE A 97 -14.64 0.19 12.91
N GLU A 98 -15.73 0.53 12.23
CA GLU A 98 -15.85 0.51 10.77
C GLU A 98 -15.69 1.95 10.32
N ILE A 99 -14.52 2.30 9.75
CA ILE A 99 -14.12 3.68 9.47
C ILE A 99 -13.62 3.87 8.04
N GLU A 100 -13.74 5.09 7.57
CA GLU A 100 -13.10 5.62 6.37
C GLU A 100 -12.08 6.68 6.79
N ILE A 101 -10.84 6.49 6.41
CA ILE A 101 -9.73 7.39 6.72
C ILE A 101 -9.43 8.19 5.46
N GLY A 102 -9.85 9.46 5.41
CA GLY A 102 -9.48 10.42 4.38
C GLY A 102 -8.13 11.02 4.69
N GLY A 103 -7.27 11.18 3.68
CA GLY A 103 -5.95 11.73 3.89
C GLY A 103 -5.12 11.85 2.62
N ASP A 104 -3.94 12.41 2.77
CA ASP A 104 -3.03 12.68 1.67
C ASP A 104 -1.92 11.62 1.63
N ILE A 105 -1.86 10.87 0.53
CA ILE A 105 -0.77 9.96 0.23
C ILE A 105 0.25 10.65 -0.68
N SER A 106 1.52 10.58 -0.30
CA SER A 106 2.65 10.99 -1.13
C SER A 106 3.40 9.77 -1.62
N LEU A 107 3.43 9.58 -2.93
CA LEU A 107 4.06 8.46 -3.62
C LEU A 107 4.78 8.98 -4.86
N HIS A 108 6.05 8.61 -5.04
CA HIS A 108 6.85 8.94 -6.23
C HIS A 108 6.84 10.46 -6.55
N GLY A 109 6.93 11.29 -5.51
CA GLY A 109 6.92 12.76 -5.62
C GLY A 109 5.56 13.39 -5.91
N VAL A 110 4.47 12.61 -5.94
CA VAL A 110 3.11 13.11 -6.18
C VAL A 110 2.27 12.91 -4.93
N THR A 111 1.61 13.96 -4.46
CA THR A 111 0.66 13.90 -3.34
C THR A 111 -0.77 13.94 -3.85
N ARG A 112 -1.63 13.05 -3.33
CA ARG A 112 -3.05 13.00 -3.67
C ARG A 112 -3.89 12.64 -2.45
N HIS A 113 -5.07 13.22 -2.38
CA HIS A 113 -6.08 12.83 -1.41
C HIS A 113 -6.72 11.50 -1.81
N ILE A 114 -6.81 10.58 -0.84
CA ILE A 114 -7.48 9.28 -0.99
C ILE A 114 -8.31 8.97 0.25
N THR A 115 -9.24 8.03 0.12
CA THR A 115 -10.00 7.48 1.25
C THR A 115 -9.70 5.99 1.38
N ILE A 116 -9.36 5.56 2.59
CA ILE A 116 -8.99 4.18 2.92
C ILE A 116 -10.03 3.62 3.88
N PRO A 117 -10.84 2.61 3.48
CA PRO A 117 -11.72 1.90 4.40
C PRO A 117 -10.90 1.00 5.32
N ALA A 118 -11.23 1.00 6.61
CA ALA A 118 -10.56 0.19 7.62
C ALA A 118 -11.54 -0.37 8.66
N ASN A 119 -11.27 -1.62 9.07
CA ASN A 119 -11.85 -2.22 10.24
C ASN A 119 -10.80 -2.22 11.34
N VAL A 120 -11.11 -1.57 12.47
CA VAL A 120 -10.17 -1.46 13.58
C VAL A 120 -10.76 -2.13 14.82
N SER A 121 -9.95 -2.93 15.49
CA SER A 121 -10.25 -3.52 16.80
C SER A 121 -9.16 -3.14 17.79
N VAL A 122 -9.56 -2.97 19.04
CA VAL A 122 -8.64 -2.69 20.15
C VAL A 122 -8.82 -3.77 21.20
N ASP A 123 -7.72 -4.33 21.67
CA ASP A 123 -7.66 -5.32 22.74
C ASP A 123 -6.50 -4.95 23.68
N GLY A 124 -6.85 -4.48 24.87
CA GLY A 124 -5.88 -3.90 25.80
C GLY A 124 -5.07 -2.77 25.16
N ASP A 125 -3.76 -2.93 25.13
CA ASP A 125 -2.82 -1.96 24.55
C ASP A 125 -2.54 -2.20 23.05
N THR A 126 -3.29 -3.09 22.41
CA THR A 126 -3.07 -3.49 21.03
C THR A 126 -4.21 -3.02 20.14
N LEU A 127 -3.88 -2.29 19.08
CA LEU A 127 -4.78 -1.92 17.99
C LEU A 127 -4.44 -2.75 16.75
N ARG A 128 -5.44 -3.36 16.13
CA ARG A 128 -5.31 -4.04 14.83
C ARG A 128 -6.20 -3.37 13.80
N ALA A 129 -5.64 -2.99 12.68
CA ALA A 129 -6.33 -2.38 11.54
C ALA A 129 -6.20 -3.26 10.30
N THR A 130 -7.32 -3.58 9.67
CA THR A 130 -7.37 -4.34 8.43
C THR A 130 -8.19 -3.62 7.38
N GLY A 131 -7.82 -3.76 6.10
CA GLY A 131 -8.57 -3.15 5.02
C GLY A 131 -7.97 -3.41 3.65
N ALA A 132 -8.65 -2.87 2.64
CA ALA A 132 -8.19 -2.91 1.26
C ALA A 132 -8.64 -1.64 0.52
N PHE A 133 -7.80 -1.18 -0.40
CA PHE A 133 -8.10 -0.04 -1.28
C PHE A 133 -7.37 -0.20 -2.61
N GLU A 134 -7.71 0.64 -3.58
CA GLU A 134 -7.08 0.63 -4.89
C GLU A 134 -6.50 1.98 -5.24
N LEU A 135 -5.35 1.98 -5.91
CA LEU A 135 -4.73 3.18 -6.49
C LEU A 135 -4.45 2.97 -7.98
N ASP A 136 -4.62 4.01 -8.75
CA ASP A 136 -4.11 4.07 -10.12
C ASP A 136 -2.67 4.59 -10.09
N ARG A 137 -1.68 3.70 -10.37
CA ARG A 137 -0.26 4.04 -10.36
C ARG A 137 0.11 5.19 -11.30
N LYS A 138 -0.62 5.37 -12.40
CA LYS A 138 -0.37 6.46 -13.35
C LYS A 138 -0.65 7.84 -12.75
N LYS A 139 -1.60 7.92 -11.81
CA LYS A 139 -1.88 9.17 -11.09
C LYS A 139 -0.71 9.62 -10.22
N PHE A 140 0.25 8.75 -9.95
CA PHE A 140 1.46 9.00 -9.18
C PHE A 140 2.74 8.96 -10.04
N ASN A 141 2.62 9.01 -11.36
CA ASN A 141 3.74 8.92 -12.30
C ASN A 141 4.59 7.65 -12.14
N VAL A 142 4.04 6.59 -11.54
CA VAL A 142 4.72 5.30 -11.40
C VAL A 142 4.57 4.51 -12.70
N ASN A 143 5.68 4.32 -13.40
CA ASN A 143 5.75 3.57 -14.63
C ASN A 143 6.22 2.15 -14.34
N ALA A 144 5.39 1.15 -14.66
CA ALA A 144 5.80 -0.23 -14.55
C ALA A 144 6.66 -0.64 -15.75
N THR A 145 7.57 -1.55 -15.52
CA THR A 145 8.32 -2.21 -16.58
C THR A 145 7.39 -3.02 -17.49
N SER A 146 7.81 -3.28 -18.71
CA SER A 146 7.07 -4.09 -19.68
C SER A 146 7.98 -5.14 -20.28
N ALA A 147 7.41 -6.29 -20.62
CA ALA A 147 8.10 -7.37 -21.32
C ALA A 147 7.55 -7.56 -22.73
N PHE A 148 8.29 -8.31 -23.57
CA PHE A 148 7.90 -8.64 -24.94
C PHE A 148 7.51 -7.40 -25.77
N HIS A 149 8.39 -6.39 -25.80
CA HIS A 149 8.18 -5.13 -26.53
C HIS A 149 6.86 -4.42 -26.17
N GLY A 150 6.46 -4.50 -24.90
CA GLY A 150 5.24 -3.84 -24.39
C GLY A 150 3.95 -4.65 -24.57
N LEU A 151 4.02 -5.88 -25.07
CA LEU A 151 2.85 -6.76 -25.19
C LEU A 151 2.37 -7.31 -23.85
N VAL A 152 3.28 -7.46 -22.89
CA VAL A 152 2.97 -7.79 -21.49
C VAL A 152 3.20 -6.55 -20.63
N ARG A 153 2.21 -6.15 -19.87
CA ARG A 153 2.22 -4.93 -19.04
C ARG A 153 1.60 -5.20 -17.68
N VAL A 154 1.90 -4.34 -16.73
CA VAL A 154 1.16 -4.25 -15.45
C VAL A 154 -0.02 -3.29 -15.64
N LYS A 155 -1.20 -3.69 -15.18
CA LYS A 155 -2.40 -2.82 -15.18
C LYS A 155 -2.16 -1.53 -14.40
N HIS A 156 -2.98 -0.52 -14.65
CA HIS A 156 -2.86 0.76 -13.94
C HIS A 156 -3.34 0.68 -12.51
N GLY A 157 -4.44 -0.05 -12.26
CA GLY A 157 -4.98 -0.27 -10.94
C GLY A 157 -4.13 -1.25 -10.15
N LEU A 158 -3.72 -0.83 -8.96
CA LEU A 158 -3.03 -1.65 -7.97
C LEU A 158 -3.98 -1.85 -6.78
N LYS A 159 -4.11 -3.09 -6.31
CA LYS A 159 -4.87 -3.39 -5.09
C LYS A 159 -3.94 -3.47 -3.90
N PHE A 160 -4.29 -2.76 -2.86
CA PHE A 160 -3.58 -2.75 -1.57
C PHE A 160 -4.42 -3.47 -0.53
N THR A 161 -3.80 -4.35 0.23
CA THR A 161 -4.38 -4.95 1.44
C THR A 161 -3.45 -4.72 2.60
N PHE A 162 -4.00 -4.47 3.78
CA PHE A 162 -3.21 -4.30 4.99
C PHE A 162 -3.83 -5.04 6.17
N ASP A 163 -2.95 -5.49 7.04
CA ASP A 163 -3.23 -6.03 8.37
C ASP A 163 -2.08 -5.54 9.25
N ILE A 164 -2.36 -4.49 10.02
CA ILE A 164 -1.37 -3.75 10.80
C ILE A 164 -1.73 -3.85 12.26
N VAL A 165 -0.71 -4.07 13.08
CA VAL A 165 -0.82 -4.06 14.53
C VAL A 165 0.02 -2.92 15.09
N ALA A 166 -0.60 -2.08 15.92
CA ALA A 166 0.05 -1.03 16.68
C ALA A 166 -0.09 -1.31 18.17
N ARG A 167 0.87 -0.84 18.95
CA ARG A 167 0.85 -0.93 20.41
C ARG A 167 0.79 0.46 21.01
N ARG A 168 0.07 0.56 22.12
CA ARG A 168 0.01 1.79 22.91
C ARG A 168 1.41 2.13 23.45
N VAL A 169 1.76 3.42 23.36
CA VAL A 169 3.02 3.99 23.88
C VAL A 169 2.71 4.80 25.11
#